data_2f23469388a625ee25222dab9dca953b
#
_entry.id   2f23469388a625ee25222dab9dca953b
#
_cell.length_a   1.000
_cell.length_b   1.000
_cell.length_c   1.000
_cell.angle_alpha   90.00
_cell.angle_beta   90.00
_cell.angle_gamma   90.00
#
_symmetry.space_group_name_H-M   'P 1'
#
loop_
_entity.id
_entity.type
_entity.pdbx_description
1 polymer ?
#
loop_
_entity_poly.entity_id
_entity_poly.type
_entity_poly.pdbx_seq_one_letter_code
_entity_poly.pdbx_strand_id
1 'polypeptide(L)' 'MSNSEFMSDERVGYSLLKAFLAGDVNANRCYAGLSPDEKRRLVSGAQSLHTPDEVASYVWDYLDRQEG' A
#
# COMPACT_ATOMS: atom_id res chain seq x y z
N MET A 1 7.76 23.40 8.73
CA MET A 1 8.02 22.83 10.00
C MET A 1 8.58 21.45 9.91
N SER A 2 9.18 21.04 10.96
CA SER A 2 9.85 19.74 11.00
C SER A 2 8.90 18.57 10.83
N ASN A 3 7.63 18.79 11.07
CA ASN A 3 6.66 17.71 10.95
C ASN A 3 6.63 17.10 9.56
N SER A 4 6.78 17.95 8.55
CA SER A 4 6.69 17.43 7.19
C SER A 4 7.85 16.51 6.86
N GLU A 5 8.97 16.67 7.55
CA GLU A 5 10.12 15.81 7.30
C GLU A 5 9.91 14.42 7.84
N PHE A 6 9.32 14.30 9.02
CA PHE A 6 9.02 12.99 9.56
C PHE A 6 8.00 12.27 8.73
N MET A 7 6.99 13.00 8.32
CA MET A 7 5.90 12.40 7.60
C MET A 7 6.31 11.94 6.22
N SER A 8 7.41 12.49 5.70
CA SER A 8 7.74 12.20 4.31
C SER A 8 8.07 10.73 4.07
N ASP A 9 8.71 10.06 5.03
CA ASP A 9 9.01 8.64 4.87
C ASP A 9 7.74 7.81 4.79
N GLU A 10 6.83 8.07 5.71
CA GLU A 10 5.56 7.36 5.71
C GLU A 10 4.76 7.68 4.47
N ARG A 11 4.86 8.94 4.01
CA ARG A 11 4.14 9.34 2.82
C ARG A 11 4.67 8.70 1.57
N VAL A 12 5.97 8.44 1.53
CA VAL A 12 6.54 7.78 0.35
C VAL A 12 5.90 6.42 0.15
N GLY A 13 5.88 5.60 1.19
CA GLY A 13 5.26 4.29 1.08
C GLY A 13 3.79 4.36 0.75
N TYR A 14 3.07 5.27 1.41
CA TYR A 14 1.65 5.43 1.15
C TYR A 14 1.40 5.95 -0.26
N SER A 15 2.21 6.90 -0.71
CA SER A 15 2.07 7.45 -2.06
C SER A 15 2.33 6.40 -3.11
N LEU A 16 3.34 5.57 -2.90
CA LEU A 16 3.65 4.48 -3.82
C LEU A 16 2.50 3.48 -3.88
N LEU A 17 1.93 3.18 -2.73
CA LEU A 17 0.79 2.27 -2.67
C LEU A 17 -0.39 2.84 -3.45
N LYS A 18 -0.70 4.10 -3.22
CA LYS A 18 -1.81 4.74 -3.93
C LYS A 18 -1.57 4.78 -5.43
N ALA A 19 -0.34 5.09 -5.82
CA ALA A 19 -0.01 5.13 -7.23
C ALA A 19 -0.13 3.75 -7.87
N PHE A 20 0.31 2.73 -7.16
CA PHE A 20 0.19 1.37 -7.66
C PHE A 20 -1.27 0.99 -7.85
N LEU A 21 -2.10 1.26 -6.86
CA LEU A 21 -3.51 0.91 -6.95
C LEU A 21 -4.21 1.70 -8.04
N ALA A 22 -3.81 2.95 -8.24
CA ALA A 22 -4.42 3.76 -9.29
C ALA A 22 -4.07 3.25 -10.68
N GLY A 23 -2.89 2.61 -10.81
CA GLY A 23 -2.43 2.11 -12.09
C GLY A 23 -2.82 0.68 -12.37
N ASP A 24 -3.37 -0.04 -11.40
CA ASP A 24 -3.72 -1.46 -11.57
C ASP A 24 -5.15 -1.68 -11.14
N VAL A 25 -6.04 -1.82 -12.11
CA VAL A 25 -7.47 -1.96 -11.85
C VAL A 25 -7.77 -3.17 -10.99
N ASN A 26 -7.10 -4.29 -11.27
CA ASN A 26 -7.35 -5.51 -10.51
C ASN A 26 -6.94 -5.38 -9.06
N ALA A 27 -5.76 -4.81 -8.84
CA ALA A 27 -5.29 -4.61 -7.47
C ALA A 27 -6.21 -3.65 -6.72
N ASN A 28 -6.62 -2.58 -7.39
CA ASN A 28 -7.53 -1.61 -6.76
C ASN A 28 -8.83 -2.27 -6.37
N ARG A 29 -9.37 -3.09 -7.24
CA ARG A 29 -10.62 -3.78 -6.98
C ARG A 29 -10.51 -4.71 -5.79
N CYS A 30 -9.43 -5.47 -5.73
CA CYS A 30 -9.21 -6.37 -4.60
C CYS A 30 -9.04 -5.59 -3.31
N TYR A 31 -8.30 -4.49 -3.37
CA TYR A 31 -8.10 -3.64 -2.21
C TYR A 31 -9.44 -3.09 -1.71
N ALA A 32 -10.28 -2.63 -2.62
CA ALA A 32 -11.56 -2.06 -2.25
C ALA A 32 -12.45 -3.08 -1.54
N GLY A 33 -12.24 -4.37 -1.81
CA GLY A 33 -13.02 -5.41 -1.17
C GLY A 33 -12.54 -5.80 0.21
N LEU A 34 -11.41 -5.27 0.64
CA LEU A 34 -10.89 -5.60 1.98
C LEU A 34 -11.69 -4.87 3.06
N SER A 35 -11.69 -5.46 4.25
CA SER A 35 -12.31 -4.81 5.40
C SER A 35 -11.48 -3.59 5.81
N PRO A 36 -12.06 -2.67 6.57
CA PRO A 36 -11.28 -1.51 7.05
C PRO A 36 -10.02 -1.90 7.81
N ASP A 37 -10.09 -2.97 8.60
CA ASP A 37 -8.91 -3.42 9.35
C ASP A 37 -7.83 -3.93 8.40
N GLU A 38 -8.23 -4.69 7.40
CA GLU A 38 -7.28 -5.23 6.44
C GLU A 38 -6.64 -4.12 5.62
N LYS A 39 -7.44 -3.14 5.22
CA LYS A 39 -6.89 -1.99 4.51
C LYS A 39 -5.85 -1.27 5.34
N ARG A 40 -6.14 -1.11 6.62
CA ARG A 40 -5.22 -0.43 7.53
C ARG A 40 -3.91 -1.21 7.66
N ARG A 41 -3.99 -2.52 7.77
CA ARG A 41 -2.81 -3.36 7.87
C ARG A 41 -1.97 -3.28 6.61
N LEU A 42 -2.63 -3.31 5.47
CA LEU A 42 -1.93 -3.23 4.19
C LEU A 42 -1.19 -1.89 4.07
N VAL A 43 -1.87 -0.80 4.38
CA VAL A 43 -1.27 0.52 4.32
C VAL A 43 -0.10 0.62 5.30
N SER A 44 -0.29 0.10 6.50
CA SER A 44 0.74 0.16 7.52
C SER A 44 2.01 -0.55 7.08
N GLY A 45 1.86 -1.71 6.47
CA GLY A 45 3.02 -2.46 5.98
C GLY A 45 3.70 -1.76 4.81
N ALA A 46 2.93 -1.08 3.99
CA ALA A 46 3.49 -0.40 2.84
C ALA A 46 4.34 0.80 3.23
N GLN A 47 4.15 1.33 4.43
CA GLN A 47 4.88 2.52 4.85
C GLN A 47 6.39 2.29 4.98
N SER A 48 6.79 1.05 5.13
CA SER A 48 8.23 0.73 5.22
C SER A 48 8.87 0.50 3.86
N LEU A 49 8.10 0.57 2.79
CA LEU A 49 8.61 0.32 1.45
C LEU A 49 9.01 1.62 0.77
N HIS A 50 9.99 1.53 -0.12
CA HIS A 50 10.58 2.71 -0.73
C HIS A 50 10.62 2.68 -2.24
N THR A 51 10.25 1.57 -2.87
CA THR A 51 10.28 1.48 -4.33
C THR A 51 8.96 0.94 -4.84
N PRO A 52 8.58 1.31 -6.08
CA PRO A 52 7.35 0.77 -6.67
C PRO A 52 7.33 -0.74 -6.78
N ASP A 53 8.48 -1.33 -7.08
CA ASP A 53 8.57 -2.78 -7.21
C ASP A 53 8.26 -3.47 -5.90
N GLU A 54 8.80 -2.92 -4.80
CA GLU A 54 8.51 -3.48 -3.48
C GLU A 54 7.05 -3.39 -3.16
N VAL A 55 6.43 -2.26 -3.49
CA VAL A 55 5.01 -2.08 -3.21
C VAL A 55 4.18 -3.07 -4.00
N ALA A 56 4.49 -3.23 -5.28
CA ALA A 56 3.75 -4.15 -6.12
C ALA A 56 3.82 -5.58 -5.59
N SER A 57 5.03 -6.04 -5.26
CA SER A 57 5.20 -7.38 -4.71
C SER A 57 4.46 -7.54 -3.40
N TYR A 58 4.56 -6.54 -2.54
CA TYR A 58 3.92 -6.59 -1.24
C TYR A 58 2.41 -6.66 -1.37
N VAL A 59 1.84 -5.84 -2.23
CA VAL A 59 0.39 -5.80 -2.39
C VAL A 59 -0.14 -7.11 -2.94
N TRP A 60 0.49 -7.62 -4.01
CA TRP A 60 0.02 -8.87 -4.60
C TRP A 60 0.18 -10.04 -3.65
N ASP A 61 1.26 -10.07 -2.88
CA ASP A 61 1.45 -11.12 -1.90
C ASP A 61 0.37 -11.05 -0.82
N TYR A 62 0.04 -9.85 -0.38
CA TYR A 62 -1.00 -9.68 0.63
C TYR A 62 -2.37 -10.12 0.10
N LEU A 63 -2.71 -9.66 -1.08
CA LEU A 63 -4.01 -9.98 -1.67
C LEU A 63 -4.14 -11.48 -1.96
N ASP A 64 -3.05 -12.09 -2.38
CA ASP A 64 -3.03 -13.52 -2.66
C ASP A 64 -3.37 -14.32 -1.40
N ARG A 65 -2.84 -13.90 -0.28
CA ARG A 65 -3.11 -14.57 0.99
C ARG A 65 -4.56 -14.43 1.40
N GLN A 66 -5.16 -13.30 1.09
CA GLN A 66 -6.54 -13.07 1.47
C GLN A 66 -7.49 -13.98 0.69
N GLU A 67 -7.13 -14.30 -0.53
CA GLU A 67 -7.96 -15.17 -1.34
C GLU A 67 -7.83 -16.64 -0.95
N GLY A 68 -6.64 -16.96 -0.47
CA GLY A 68 -6.36 -18.34 -0.13
C GLY A 68 -7.00 -18.76 1.13
#